data_7f98c7e63a36583f1992cc427a1b9e90
#
_entry.id   7f98c7e63a36583f1992cc427a1b9e90
#
_cell.length_a   1.000
_cell.length_b   1.000
_cell.length_c   1.000
_cell.angle_alpha   90.00
_cell.angle_beta   90.00
_cell.angle_gamma   90.00
#
_symmetry.space_group_name_H-M   'P 1'
#
loop_
_entity.id
_entity.type
_entity.pdbx_description
1 polymer ?
#
loop_
_entity_poly.entity_id
_entity_poly.type
_entity_poly.pdbx_seq_one_letter_code
_entity_poly.pdbx_strand_id
1 'polypeptide(L)'
;ETVVNPWNEIPVFHFRTHKPYGRPEHADAYGPQDAINKLISTHMYSVDYQGAPQRYALSNGGNASEMEDFAEDDTARENIGALKNGPGELWYLQGVSAVGQFPAADPGIFTGPVSDYVNAMASITNTPNHYFLKNSNMPSGQALRVAEAPLFKKVQNRQLTFGSTWRDLFKFMFKVEGIPAEVEIKWENAESVDSLDNWDIAVRKKSVGVSLRQILIEAGYDPEIADAVVAESLGQPGEPLTPTSEVINA
;
A
#
# COMPACT_ATOMS: atom_id res chain seq x y z
N GLU A 1 9.33 46.37 5.48
CA GLU A 1 10.42 46.47 4.51
C GLU A 1 10.07 45.57 3.33
N THR A 2 9.91 46.15 2.14
CA THR A 2 9.56 45.39 0.94
C THR A 2 10.85 45.00 0.24
N VAL A 3 11.17 43.72 0.19
CA VAL A 3 12.33 43.24 -0.56
C VAL A 3 11.88 42.87 -1.97
N VAL A 4 12.56 43.48 -2.95
CA VAL A 4 12.29 43.21 -4.38
C VAL A 4 12.91 41.85 -4.72
N ASN A 5 12.13 40.94 -5.29
CA ASN A 5 12.62 39.65 -5.77
C ASN A 5 13.51 39.86 -7.03
N PRO A 6 14.83 39.61 -6.95
CA PRO A 6 15.75 39.89 -8.06
C PRO A 6 15.59 38.93 -9.25
N TRP A 7 14.95 37.77 -9.04
CA TRP A 7 14.80 36.75 -10.09
C TRP A 7 13.55 36.88 -10.92
N ASN A 8 12.59 37.73 -10.50
CA ASN A 8 11.29 37.96 -11.14
C ASN A 8 10.44 36.66 -11.29
N GLU A 9 10.74 35.64 -10.49
CA GLU A 9 10.05 34.34 -10.42
C GLU A 9 9.81 33.98 -8.97
N ILE A 10 8.68 33.32 -8.68
CA ILE A 10 8.37 32.85 -7.33
C ILE A 10 9.09 31.51 -7.13
N PRO A 11 9.99 31.36 -6.12
CA PRO A 11 10.76 30.14 -5.90
C PRO A 11 9.91 29.05 -5.23
N VAL A 12 8.75 28.74 -5.82
CA VAL A 12 7.83 27.72 -5.33
C VAL A 12 7.52 26.75 -6.48
N PHE A 13 7.97 25.53 -6.33
CA PHE A 13 7.79 24.47 -7.34
C PHE A 13 6.81 23.44 -6.81
N HIS A 14 5.66 23.35 -7.48
CA HIS A 14 4.57 22.48 -7.08
C HIS A 14 4.62 21.16 -7.87
N PHE A 15 4.99 20.07 -7.22
CA PHE A 15 4.93 18.71 -7.78
C PHE A 15 3.47 18.22 -7.80
N ARG A 16 2.77 18.57 -8.88
CA ARG A 16 1.35 18.27 -9.02
C ARG A 16 1.14 16.87 -9.58
N THR A 17 0.12 16.21 -9.07
CA THR A 17 -0.51 15.11 -9.80
C THR A 17 -1.24 15.68 -11.03
N HIS A 18 -1.87 14.85 -11.84
CA HIS A 18 -2.51 15.24 -13.11
C HIS A 18 -3.60 16.34 -13.03
N LYS A 19 -4.03 16.76 -11.82
CA LYS A 19 -5.05 17.80 -11.60
C LYS A 19 -4.42 19.18 -11.37
N PRO A 20 -5.09 20.28 -11.75
CA PRO A 20 -4.53 21.64 -11.68
C PRO A 20 -3.97 22.03 -10.32
N TYR A 21 -4.66 21.66 -9.24
CA TYR A 21 -4.24 21.99 -7.87
C TYR A 21 -3.51 20.84 -7.16
N GLY A 22 -3.32 19.72 -7.86
CA GLY A 22 -2.84 18.49 -7.25
C GLY A 22 -3.89 17.83 -6.36
N ARG A 23 -3.64 16.57 -6.02
CA ARG A 23 -4.43 15.79 -5.07
C ARG A 23 -3.48 14.77 -4.43
N PRO A 24 -3.60 14.47 -3.14
CA PRO A 24 -2.81 13.40 -2.53
C PRO A 24 -2.99 12.11 -3.32
N GLU A 25 -1.90 11.39 -3.55
CA GLU A 25 -1.92 10.18 -4.38
C GLU A 25 -2.82 9.09 -3.81
N HIS A 26 -2.94 9.06 -2.49
CA HIS A 26 -3.74 8.10 -1.73
C HIS A 26 -5.17 8.56 -1.42
N ALA A 27 -5.61 9.71 -1.95
CA ALA A 27 -6.92 10.27 -1.61
C ALA A 27 -8.09 9.35 -1.97
N ASP A 28 -7.94 8.53 -3.01
CA ASP A 28 -8.98 7.59 -3.43
C ASP A 28 -9.05 6.35 -2.52
N ALA A 29 -8.02 6.11 -1.69
CA ALA A 29 -7.97 5.02 -0.72
C ALA A 29 -8.69 5.33 0.61
N TYR A 30 -9.04 6.59 0.88
CA TYR A 30 -9.64 6.98 2.18
C TYR A 30 -10.94 6.23 2.48
N GLY A 31 -11.86 6.15 1.52
CA GLY A 31 -13.13 5.45 1.72
C GLY A 31 -12.97 3.98 2.09
N PRO A 32 -12.26 3.19 1.29
CA PRO A 32 -11.96 1.80 1.65
C PRO A 32 -11.20 1.66 2.97
N GLN A 33 -10.25 2.55 3.26
CA GLN A 33 -9.50 2.51 4.52
C GLN A 33 -10.40 2.76 5.74
N ASP A 34 -11.32 3.72 5.67
CA ASP A 34 -12.26 4.00 6.74
C ASP A 34 -13.21 2.80 6.97
N ALA A 35 -13.64 2.14 5.89
CA ALA A 35 -14.45 0.93 5.99
C ALA A 35 -13.68 -0.21 6.67
N ILE A 36 -12.41 -0.43 6.31
CA ILE A 36 -11.53 -1.42 6.94
C ILE A 36 -11.36 -1.11 8.43
N ASN A 37 -11.06 0.13 8.79
CA ASN A 37 -10.88 0.56 10.18
C ASN A 37 -12.15 0.29 11.00
N LYS A 38 -13.33 0.59 10.45
CA LYS A 38 -14.61 0.32 11.09
C LYS A 38 -14.84 -1.18 11.29
N LEU A 39 -14.59 -2.00 10.27
CA LEU A 39 -14.74 -3.45 10.36
C LEU A 39 -13.79 -4.07 11.39
N ILE A 40 -12.53 -3.64 11.41
CA ILE A 40 -11.55 -4.12 12.40
C ILE A 40 -11.96 -3.73 13.81
N SER A 41 -12.40 -2.48 14.01
CA SER A 41 -12.88 -2.03 15.32
C SER A 41 -14.11 -2.85 15.78
N THR A 42 -15.07 -3.09 14.88
CA THR A 42 -16.25 -3.90 15.19
C THR A 42 -15.87 -5.35 15.48
N HIS A 43 -14.91 -5.90 14.73
CA HIS A 43 -14.37 -7.24 15.00
C HIS A 43 -13.72 -7.34 16.39
N MET A 44 -12.93 -6.34 16.79
CA MET A 44 -12.32 -6.30 18.13
C MET A 44 -13.40 -6.29 19.22
N TYR A 45 -14.42 -5.46 19.11
CA TYR A 45 -15.58 -5.47 20.02
C TYR A 45 -16.28 -6.82 20.04
N SER A 46 -16.47 -7.44 18.87
CA SER A 46 -17.10 -8.76 18.79
C SER A 46 -16.29 -9.82 19.52
N VAL A 47 -14.96 -9.80 19.42
CA VAL A 47 -14.07 -10.73 20.14
C VAL A 47 -14.16 -10.51 21.65
N ASP A 48 -14.20 -9.26 22.13
CA ASP A 48 -14.34 -8.96 23.54
C ASP A 48 -15.66 -9.49 24.12
N TYR A 49 -16.77 -9.33 23.41
CA TYR A 49 -18.06 -9.90 23.81
C TYR A 49 -18.09 -11.43 23.74
N GLN A 50 -17.40 -12.03 22.81
CA GLN A 50 -17.34 -13.49 22.66
C GLN A 50 -16.46 -14.16 23.72
N GLY A 51 -15.45 -13.46 24.24
CA GLY A 51 -14.61 -13.91 25.35
C GLY A 51 -15.41 -14.12 26.65
N ALA A 52 -16.58 -13.45 26.76
CA ALA A 52 -17.51 -13.60 27.87
C ALA A 52 -18.94 -13.79 27.35
N PRO A 53 -19.30 -14.99 26.83
CA PRO A 53 -20.61 -15.22 26.24
C PRO A 53 -21.71 -14.98 27.26
N GLN A 54 -22.70 -14.17 26.88
CA GLN A 54 -23.84 -13.87 27.74
C GLN A 54 -24.67 -15.13 27.92
N ARG A 55 -24.94 -15.46 29.19
CA ARG A 55 -25.78 -16.58 29.60
C ARG A 55 -27.14 -16.07 30.01
N TYR A 56 -28.17 -16.83 29.78
CA TYR A 56 -29.52 -16.53 30.21
C TYR A 56 -30.14 -17.69 30.96
N ALA A 57 -31.02 -17.37 31.89
CA ALA A 57 -31.80 -18.31 32.61
C ALA A 57 -33.30 -17.92 32.44
N LEU A 58 -34.11 -18.92 32.08
CA LEU A 58 -35.55 -18.76 31.97
C LEU A 58 -36.20 -19.31 33.25
N SER A 59 -36.93 -18.46 33.96
CA SER A 59 -37.73 -18.92 35.10
C SER A 59 -39.11 -19.38 34.62
N ASN A 60 -39.64 -20.46 35.17
CA ASN A 60 -41.05 -20.83 34.97
C ASN A 60 -41.92 -19.83 35.73
N GLY A 61 -42.51 -18.89 35.00
CA GLY A 61 -43.26 -17.74 35.49
C GLY A 61 -44.14 -18.02 36.69
N GLY A 62 -43.66 -17.64 37.85
CA GLY A 62 -44.50 -17.15 38.90
C GLY A 62 -45.09 -15.81 38.48
N ASN A 63 -46.32 -15.54 38.88
CA ASN A 63 -47.00 -14.26 38.57
C ASN A 63 -46.09 -13.06 38.91
N ALA A 64 -46.22 -11.98 38.16
CA ALA A 64 -45.43 -10.76 38.40
C ALA A 64 -45.55 -10.22 39.86
N SER A 65 -46.61 -10.60 40.59
CA SER A 65 -46.80 -10.34 42.00
C SER A 65 -45.84 -11.13 42.92
N GLU A 66 -45.32 -12.27 42.50
CA GLU A 66 -44.31 -13.00 43.27
C GLU A 66 -42.89 -12.43 43.03
N MET A 67 -42.66 -11.72 41.95
CA MET A 67 -41.43 -10.97 41.73
C MET A 67 -41.32 -9.71 42.60
N GLU A 68 -42.43 -9.10 42.99
CA GLU A 68 -42.43 -7.95 43.89
C GLU A 68 -42.06 -8.37 45.33
N ASP A 69 -42.46 -9.60 45.79
CA ASP A 69 -42.08 -10.14 47.10
C ASP A 69 -40.57 -10.48 47.17
N PHE A 70 -39.96 -10.90 46.07
CA PHE A 70 -38.51 -11.07 46.00
C PHE A 70 -37.72 -9.75 45.96
N ALA A 71 -38.38 -8.66 45.67
CA ALA A 71 -37.76 -7.35 45.62
C ALA A 71 -37.67 -6.67 46.99
N GLU A 72 -38.39 -7.13 48.01
CA GLU A 72 -38.32 -6.62 49.39
C GLU A 72 -37.28 -7.31 50.27
N ASP A 73 -36.76 -8.48 49.86
CA ASP A 73 -35.70 -9.16 50.60
C ASP A 73 -34.30 -8.69 50.06
N ASP A 74 -33.63 -7.84 50.81
CA ASP A 74 -32.30 -7.32 50.52
C ASP A 74 -31.25 -8.46 50.34
N THR A 75 -31.46 -9.64 50.98
CA THR A 75 -30.63 -10.81 50.81
C THR A 75 -30.80 -11.51 49.45
N ALA A 76 -32.00 -11.44 48.86
CA ALA A 76 -32.30 -11.93 47.52
C ALA A 76 -31.68 -11.03 46.44
N ARG A 77 -31.66 -9.69 46.65
CA ARG A 77 -30.97 -8.72 45.75
C ARG A 77 -29.47 -8.93 45.73
N GLU A 78 -28.84 -9.24 46.85
CA GLU A 78 -27.40 -9.50 46.91
C GLU A 78 -27.04 -10.75 46.15
N ASN A 79 -27.89 -11.75 46.09
CA ASN A 79 -27.65 -13.01 45.37
C ASN A 79 -27.94 -12.92 43.86
N ILE A 80 -28.86 -12.07 43.42
CA ILE A 80 -29.13 -11.83 41.97
C ILE A 80 -28.05 -10.95 41.34
N GLY A 81 -27.40 -10.07 42.12
CA GLY A 81 -26.37 -9.16 41.65
C GLY A 81 -24.97 -9.75 41.40
N ALA A 82 -24.76 -11.03 41.78
CA ALA A 82 -23.44 -11.61 41.88
C ALA A 82 -23.18 -12.84 40.98
N LEU A 83 -23.91 -12.98 39.87
CA LEU A 83 -23.57 -14.01 38.89
C LEU A 83 -22.25 -13.62 38.18
N LYS A 84 -21.14 -14.09 38.75
CA LYS A 84 -19.82 -13.84 38.17
C LYS A 84 -19.68 -14.57 36.84
N ASN A 85 -19.34 -13.80 35.78
CA ASN A 85 -18.98 -14.34 34.51
C ASN A 85 -17.46 -14.57 34.48
N GLY A 86 -17.00 -15.82 34.49
CA GLY A 86 -15.60 -16.14 34.39
C GLY A 86 -15.36 -17.55 33.85
N PRO A 87 -14.17 -17.84 33.35
CA PRO A 87 -13.80 -19.22 32.97
C PRO A 87 -13.86 -20.14 34.20
N GLY A 88 -14.70 -21.18 34.14
CA GLY A 88 -14.85 -22.14 35.22
C GLY A 88 -15.92 -21.79 36.26
N GLU A 89 -16.62 -20.67 36.16
CA GLU A 89 -17.73 -20.29 37.03
C GLU A 89 -18.98 -21.13 36.69
N LEU A 90 -19.45 -21.91 37.67
CA LEU A 90 -20.67 -22.69 37.56
C LEU A 90 -21.82 -21.92 38.23
N TRP A 91 -22.86 -21.63 37.47
CA TRP A 91 -24.08 -21.03 38.03
C TRP A 91 -24.98 -22.11 38.60
N TYR A 92 -25.24 -22.03 39.88
CA TYR A 92 -26.27 -22.85 40.53
C TYR A 92 -27.54 -22.02 40.69
N LEU A 93 -28.54 -22.30 39.84
CA LEU A 93 -29.80 -21.56 39.78
C LEU A 93 -30.96 -22.43 40.25
N GLN A 94 -31.71 -21.99 41.24
CA GLN A 94 -32.94 -22.64 41.69
C GLN A 94 -34.19 -22.05 41.02
N GLY A 95 -35.20 -22.89 40.74
CA GLY A 95 -36.47 -22.42 40.14
C GLY A 95 -36.38 -22.02 38.65
N VAL A 96 -35.35 -22.45 37.96
CA VAL A 96 -35.10 -22.14 36.54
C VAL A 96 -35.55 -23.29 35.65
N SER A 97 -36.34 -23.03 34.62
CA SER A 97 -36.80 -24.03 33.66
C SER A 97 -35.80 -24.34 32.54
N ALA A 98 -35.00 -23.38 32.17
CA ALA A 98 -33.95 -23.57 31.18
C ALA A 98 -32.81 -22.59 31.39
N VAL A 99 -31.60 -23.02 31.05
CA VAL A 99 -30.37 -22.21 31.03
C VAL A 99 -29.75 -22.34 29.66
N GLY A 100 -29.29 -21.24 29.12
CA GLY A 100 -28.63 -21.24 27.84
C GLY A 100 -27.57 -20.12 27.75
N GLN A 101 -26.86 -20.11 26.63
CA GLN A 101 -25.97 -19.01 26.29
C GLN A 101 -26.30 -18.55 24.88
N PHE A 102 -26.12 -17.27 24.60
CA PHE A 102 -26.24 -16.78 23.25
C PHE A 102 -25.11 -17.35 22.41
N PRO A 103 -25.40 -17.76 21.15
CA PRO A 103 -24.35 -18.25 20.28
C PRO A 103 -23.31 -17.16 20.03
N ALA A 104 -22.04 -17.53 20.05
CA ALA A 104 -20.98 -16.63 19.65
C ALA A 104 -21.14 -16.25 18.17
N ALA A 105 -20.94 -14.99 17.83
CA ALA A 105 -20.88 -14.60 16.43
C ALA A 105 -19.63 -15.18 15.77
N ASP A 106 -19.73 -15.59 14.51
CA ASP A 106 -18.58 -16.11 13.77
C ASP A 106 -17.60 -14.97 13.45
N PRO A 107 -16.35 -14.99 13.95
CA PRO A 107 -15.35 -13.99 13.59
C PRO A 107 -15.07 -13.93 12.08
N GLY A 108 -15.33 -15.01 11.35
CA GLY A 108 -15.18 -15.09 9.90
C GLY A 108 -16.04 -14.11 9.11
N ILE A 109 -17.15 -13.64 9.69
CA ILE A 109 -18.02 -12.62 9.08
C ILE A 109 -17.24 -11.33 8.73
N PHE A 110 -16.20 -11.00 9.46
CA PHE A 110 -15.42 -9.78 9.25
C PHE A 110 -14.28 -9.95 8.25
N THR A 111 -13.72 -11.14 8.10
CA THR A 111 -12.54 -11.38 7.27
C THR A 111 -12.83 -11.25 5.78
N GLY A 112 -13.99 -11.73 5.33
CA GLY A 112 -14.45 -11.57 3.94
C GLY A 112 -14.55 -10.11 3.51
N PRO A 113 -15.40 -9.29 4.16
CA PRO A 113 -15.53 -7.87 3.84
C PRO A 113 -14.22 -7.08 3.92
N VAL A 114 -13.33 -7.36 4.89
CA VAL A 114 -12.01 -6.73 4.95
C VAL A 114 -11.20 -7.05 3.70
N SER A 115 -11.18 -8.31 3.26
CA SER A 115 -10.49 -8.72 2.04
C SER A 115 -11.07 -8.02 0.80
N ASP A 116 -12.40 -7.88 0.72
CA ASP A 116 -13.07 -7.19 -0.38
C ASP A 116 -12.69 -5.71 -0.45
N TYR A 117 -12.64 -5.01 0.68
CA TYR A 117 -12.20 -3.61 0.72
C TYR A 117 -10.71 -3.45 0.41
N VAL A 118 -9.85 -4.39 0.82
CA VAL A 118 -8.44 -4.41 0.43
C VAL A 118 -8.30 -4.58 -1.09
N ASN A 119 -9.06 -5.50 -1.69
CA ASN A 119 -9.09 -5.69 -3.14
C ASN A 119 -9.60 -4.44 -3.88
N ALA A 120 -10.63 -3.80 -3.36
CA ALA A 120 -11.14 -2.53 -3.90
C ALA A 120 -10.08 -1.42 -3.81
N MET A 121 -9.39 -1.30 -2.68
CA MET A 121 -8.29 -0.34 -2.49
C MET A 121 -7.16 -0.60 -3.49
N ALA A 122 -6.74 -1.84 -3.65
CA ALA A 122 -5.72 -2.26 -4.60
C ALA A 122 -6.08 -1.81 -6.04
N SER A 123 -7.33 -2.05 -6.45
CA SER A 123 -7.84 -1.68 -7.77
C SER A 123 -7.89 -0.16 -7.97
N ILE A 124 -8.41 0.59 -6.99
CA ILE A 124 -8.57 2.06 -7.07
C ILE A 124 -7.20 2.75 -7.10
N THR A 125 -6.23 2.24 -6.34
CA THR A 125 -4.89 2.82 -6.25
C THR A 125 -3.95 2.34 -7.34
N ASN A 126 -4.38 1.39 -8.19
CA ASN A 126 -3.54 0.68 -9.16
C ASN A 126 -2.32 0.01 -8.50
N THR A 127 -2.49 -0.49 -7.28
CA THR A 127 -1.46 -1.20 -6.54
C THR A 127 -1.72 -2.71 -6.63
N PRO A 128 -0.73 -3.53 -6.96
CA PRO A 128 -0.92 -4.97 -7.06
C PRO A 128 -1.41 -5.58 -5.75
N ASN A 129 -2.42 -6.45 -5.84
CA ASN A 129 -3.07 -7.03 -4.66
C ASN A 129 -2.13 -7.85 -3.77
N HIS A 130 -1.12 -8.50 -4.37
CA HIS A 130 -0.11 -9.29 -3.63
C HIS A 130 0.78 -8.43 -2.72
N TYR A 131 0.79 -7.11 -2.85
CA TYR A 131 1.49 -6.21 -1.92
C TYR A 131 0.74 -6.07 -0.58
N PHE A 132 -0.57 -6.26 -0.59
CA PHE A 132 -1.40 -6.16 0.61
C PHE A 132 -1.65 -7.52 1.28
N LEU A 133 -1.76 -8.57 0.48
CA LEU A 133 -2.12 -9.90 0.96
C LEU A 133 -0.96 -10.87 0.71
N LYS A 134 -0.43 -11.45 1.80
CA LYS A 134 0.49 -12.60 1.69
C LYS A 134 -0.30 -13.84 1.31
N ASN A 135 -0.43 -14.10 0.01
CA ASN A 135 -0.99 -15.35 -0.46
C ASN A 135 0.10 -16.44 -0.47
N SER A 136 -0.21 -17.59 0.08
CA SER A 136 0.68 -18.76 0.04
C SER A 136 0.93 -19.29 -1.39
N ASN A 137 0.05 -18.97 -2.33
CA ASN A 137 0.18 -19.30 -3.75
C ASN A 137 0.60 -18.02 -4.50
N MET A 138 1.89 -17.76 -4.59
CA MET A 138 2.38 -16.71 -5.48
C MET A 138 2.16 -17.10 -6.94
N PRO A 139 1.57 -16.23 -7.75
CA PRO A 139 1.47 -16.43 -9.20
C PRO A 139 2.88 -16.51 -9.83
N SER A 140 2.96 -17.04 -11.05
CA SER A 140 4.23 -17.08 -11.78
C SER A 140 4.80 -15.67 -12.00
N GLY A 141 6.09 -15.53 -12.18
CA GLY A 141 6.75 -14.23 -12.40
C GLY A 141 6.12 -13.44 -13.55
N GLN A 142 5.67 -14.11 -14.61
CA GLN A 142 4.98 -13.45 -15.72
C GLN A 142 3.59 -12.91 -15.32
N ALA A 143 2.84 -13.65 -14.50
CA ALA A 143 1.55 -13.18 -13.99
C ALA A 143 1.72 -12.00 -13.02
N LEU A 144 2.79 -11.99 -12.21
CA LEU A 144 3.13 -10.87 -11.34
C LEU A 144 3.42 -9.61 -12.15
N ARG A 145 4.20 -9.69 -13.22
CA ARG A 145 4.48 -8.55 -14.10
C ARG A 145 3.21 -7.96 -14.72
N VAL A 146 2.30 -8.81 -15.19
CA VAL A 146 1.01 -8.34 -15.73
C VAL A 146 0.20 -7.64 -14.64
N ALA A 147 0.21 -8.15 -13.41
CA ALA A 147 -0.48 -7.54 -12.29
C ALA A 147 0.15 -6.19 -11.86
N GLU A 148 1.45 -6.01 -12.06
CA GLU A 148 2.20 -4.79 -11.72
C GLU A 148 2.13 -3.70 -12.81
N ALA A 149 1.76 -4.06 -14.04
CA ALA A 149 1.73 -3.13 -15.17
C ALA A 149 0.93 -1.83 -14.91
N PRO A 150 -0.24 -1.83 -14.23
CA PRO A 150 -0.97 -0.60 -13.91
C PRO A 150 -0.18 0.33 -12.98
N LEU A 151 0.54 -0.23 -11.99
CA LEU A 151 1.39 0.53 -11.08
C LEU A 151 2.55 1.18 -11.84
N PHE A 152 3.26 0.43 -12.66
CA PHE A 152 4.35 0.97 -13.48
C PHE A 152 3.88 2.10 -14.40
N LYS A 153 2.73 1.92 -15.02
CA LYS A 153 2.15 2.98 -15.87
C LYS A 153 1.85 4.25 -15.07
N LYS A 154 1.34 4.09 -13.85
CA LYS A 154 1.12 5.18 -12.92
C LYS A 154 2.44 5.89 -12.57
N VAL A 155 3.49 5.13 -12.24
CA VAL A 155 4.82 5.66 -11.93
C VAL A 155 5.40 6.42 -13.14
N GLN A 156 5.36 5.85 -14.33
CA GLN A 156 5.82 6.52 -15.57
C GLN A 156 5.12 7.86 -15.79
N ASN A 157 3.80 7.91 -15.59
CA ASN A 157 3.05 9.16 -15.68
C ASN A 157 3.51 10.20 -14.63
N ARG A 158 3.90 9.76 -13.43
CA ARG A 158 4.46 10.65 -12.40
C ARG A 158 5.87 11.10 -12.73
N GLN A 159 6.71 10.24 -13.26
CA GLN A 159 8.05 10.60 -13.74
C GLN A 159 7.96 11.70 -14.81
N LEU A 160 7.03 11.59 -15.76
CA LEU A 160 6.81 12.64 -16.78
C LEU A 160 6.36 13.96 -16.16
N THR A 161 5.37 13.92 -15.26
CA THR A 161 4.82 15.13 -14.64
C THR A 161 5.83 15.79 -13.70
N PHE A 162 6.48 15.02 -12.85
CA PHE A 162 7.45 15.53 -11.89
C PHE A 162 8.77 15.90 -12.56
N GLY A 163 9.15 15.22 -13.64
CA GLY A 163 10.36 15.55 -14.41
C GLY A 163 10.35 16.97 -14.95
N SER A 164 9.18 17.46 -15.39
CA SER A 164 9.05 18.87 -15.80
C SER A 164 9.28 19.84 -14.63
N THR A 165 8.70 19.56 -13.47
CA THR A 165 8.86 20.39 -12.27
C THR A 165 10.28 20.36 -11.73
N TRP A 166 10.95 19.19 -11.74
CA TRP A 166 12.36 19.06 -11.39
C TRP A 166 13.25 19.88 -12.34
N ARG A 167 12.98 19.81 -13.64
CA ARG A 167 13.73 20.60 -14.63
C ARG A 167 13.60 22.10 -14.35
N ASP A 168 12.40 22.58 -14.06
CA ASP A 168 12.15 23.99 -13.77
C ASP A 168 12.85 24.41 -12.46
N LEU A 169 12.83 23.55 -11.43
CA LEU A 169 13.53 23.78 -10.17
C LEU A 169 15.05 23.90 -10.38
N PHE A 170 15.66 22.95 -11.07
CA PHE A 170 17.10 22.99 -11.32
C PHE A 170 17.51 24.17 -12.22
N LYS A 171 16.71 24.50 -13.24
CA LYS A 171 16.94 25.70 -14.05
C LYS A 171 16.92 26.97 -13.21
N PHE A 172 15.97 27.06 -12.27
CA PHE A 172 15.92 28.18 -11.33
C PHE A 172 17.15 28.21 -10.42
N MET A 173 17.57 27.08 -9.87
CA MET A 173 18.79 26.99 -9.04
C MET A 173 20.03 27.46 -9.79
N PHE A 174 20.23 26.98 -11.02
CA PHE A 174 21.37 27.41 -11.87
C PHE A 174 21.28 28.89 -12.24
N LYS A 175 20.07 29.41 -12.45
CA LYS A 175 19.85 30.84 -12.68
C LYS A 175 20.27 31.69 -11.45
N VAL A 176 19.96 31.22 -10.25
CA VAL A 176 20.37 31.90 -9.00
C VAL A 176 21.89 31.91 -8.83
N GLU A 177 22.55 30.80 -9.14
CA GLU A 177 24.00 30.65 -9.11
C GLU A 177 24.73 31.33 -10.30
N GLY A 178 23.97 31.83 -11.31
CA GLY A 178 24.54 32.41 -12.49
C GLY A 178 25.24 31.43 -13.44
N ILE A 179 24.91 30.14 -13.33
CA ILE A 179 25.51 29.08 -14.15
C ILE A 179 24.59 28.80 -15.34
N PRO A 180 25.04 29.00 -16.59
CA PRO A 180 24.28 28.58 -17.76
C PRO A 180 24.35 27.05 -17.90
N ALA A 181 23.25 26.35 -17.61
CA ALA A 181 23.18 24.90 -17.73
C ALA A 181 21.85 24.48 -18.36
N GLU A 182 21.92 23.48 -19.23
CA GLU A 182 20.76 22.72 -19.67
C GLU A 182 20.56 21.52 -18.76
N VAL A 183 19.29 21.32 -18.32
CA VAL A 183 18.96 20.26 -17.39
C VAL A 183 18.10 19.23 -18.08
N GLU A 184 18.56 18.02 -18.11
CA GLU A 184 17.80 16.83 -18.50
C GLU A 184 17.62 15.91 -17.30
N ILE A 185 16.35 15.56 -17.02
CA ILE A 185 16.04 14.62 -15.93
C ILE A 185 15.95 13.22 -16.51
N LYS A 186 16.85 12.35 -16.09
CA LYS A 186 16.83 10.92 -16.42
C LYS A 186 16.29 10.15 -15.24
N TRP A 187 15.32 9.29 -15.49
CA TRP A 187 14.74 8.39 -14.52
C TRP A 187 15.20 6.96 -14.78
N GLU A 188 15.43 6.22 -13.72
CA GLU A 188 15.56 4.78 -13.85
C GLU A 188 14.24 4.14 -14.31
N ASN A 189 14.34 2.98 -14.95
CA ASN A 189 13.16 2.24 -15.36
C ASN A 189 12.39 1.80 -14.11
N ALA A 190 11.11 2.13 -14.07
CA ALA A 190 10.23 1.76 -12.97
C ALA A 190 9.92 0.25 -12.91
N GLU A 191 10.06 -0.45 -14.03
CA GLU A 191 9.88 -1.90 -14.08
C GLU A 191 11.10 -2.60 -13.51
N SER A 192 10.89 -3.48 -12.51
CA SER A 192 11.88 -4.45 -12.11
C SER A 192 11.98 -5.53 -13.19
N VAL A 193 12.68 -5.21 -14.26
CA VAL A 193 12.93 -6.20 -15.32
C VAL A 193 14.06 -7.10 -14.84
N ASP A 194 13.77 -8.38 -14.72
CA ASP A 194 14.78 -9.37 -14.38
C ASP A 194 15.92 -9.30 -15.42
N SER A 195 17.16 -9.19 -14.96
CA SER A 195 18.32 -9.05 -15.84
C SER A 195 18.38 -10.15 -16.90
N LEU A 196 17.91 -11.36 -16.56
CA LEU A 196 17.83 -12.51 -17.47
C LEU A 196 16.88 -12.27 -18.65
N ASP A 197 15.70 -11.68 -18.40
CA ASP A 197 14.74 -11.39 -19.47
C ASP A 197 15.25 -10.28 -20.41
N ASN A 198 15.97 -9.30 -19.89
CA ASN A 198 16.63 -8.28 -20.70
C ASN A 198 17.66 -8.89 -21.65
N TRP A 199 18.43 -9.84 -21.16
CA TRP A 199 19.39 -10.55 -22.00
C TRP A 199 18.73 -11.45 -23.03
N ASP A 200 17.63 -12.12 -22.70
CA ASP A 200 16.85 -12.91 -23.68
C ASP A 200 16.26 -12.01 -24.78
N ILE A 201 15.73 -10.86 -24.41
CA ILE A 201 15.23 -9.84 -25.36
C ILE A 201 16.40 -9.33 -26.23
N ALA A 202 17.56 -9.06 -25.64
CA ALA A 202 18.74 -8.61 -26.34
C ALA A 202 19.24 -9.65 -27.37
N VAL A 203 19.27 -10.92 -26.99
CA VAL A 203 19.63 -12.05 -27.88
C VAL A 203 18.65 -12.15 -29.04
N ARG A 204 17.35 -12.05 -28.78
CA ARG A 204 16.32 -12.07 -29.83
C ARG A 204 16.41 -10.87 -30.76
N LYS A 205 16.66 -9.65 -30.24
CA LYS A 205 16.89 -8.45 -31.05
C LYS A 205 18.12 -8.62 -31.96
N LYS A 206 19.20 -9.19 -31.41
CA LYS A 206 20.40 -9.49 -32.17
C LYS A 206 20.15 -10.50 -33.29
N SER A 207 19.34 -11.53 -33.05
CA SER A 207 18.99 -12.55 -34.04
C SER A 207 18.17 -12.02 -35.22
N VAL A 208 17.41 -10.96 -35.03
CA VAL A 208 16.67 -10.26 -36.11
C VAL A 208 17.41 -9.10 -36.74
N GLY A 209 18.73 -8.93 -36.42
CA GLY A 209 19.63 -7.98 -37.07
C GLY A 209 19.71 -6.58 -36.44
N VAL A 210 19.18 -6.38 -35.20
CA VAL A 210 19.40 -5.13 -34.48
C VAL A 210 20.86 -5.02 -34.05
N SER A 211 21.49 -3.85 -34.26
CA SER A 211 22.89 -3.62 -33.91
C SER A 211 23.12 -3.73 -32.40
N LEU A 212 24.29 -4.25 -32.00
CA LEU A 212 24.67 -4.36 -30.59
C LEU A 212 24.66 -3.00 -29.90
N ARG A 213 25.09 -1.94 -30.59
CA ARG A 213 25.04 -0.57 -30.11
C ARG A 213 23.63 -0.16 -29.73
N GLN A 214 22.66 -0.40 -30.62
CA GLN A 214 21.24 -0.04 -30.36
C GLN A 214 20.70 -0.82 -29.18
N ILE A 215 21.03 -2.12 -29.06
CA ILE A 215 20.59 -2.96 -27.93
C ILE A 215 21.13 -2.44 -26.61
N LEU A 216 22.40 -2.02 -26.55
CA LEU A 216 23.00 -1.48 -25.33
C LEU A 216 22.41 -0.14 -24.92
N ILE A 217 22.15 0.75 -25.88
CA ILE A 217 21.49 2.04 -25.60
C ILE A 217 20.06 1.82 -25.06
N GLU A 218 19.30 0.89 -25.65
CA GLU A 218 17.96 0.52 -25.18
C GLU A 218 17.98 -0.18 -23.80
N ALA A 219 19.09 -0.85 -23.47
CA ALA A 219 19.33 -1.42 -22.14
C ALA A 219 19.74 -0.36 -21.08
N GLY A 220 19.87 0.91 -21.49
CA GLY A 220 20.18 2.02 -20.57
C GLY A 220 21.67 2.34 -20.45
N TYR A 221 22.53 1.74 -21.27
CA TYR A 221 23.95 2.11 -21.31
C TYR A 221 24.14 3.46 -22.00
N ASP A 222 25.09 4.23 -21.49
CA ASP A 222 25.46 5.51 -22.11
C ASP A 222 26.01 5.24 -23.53
N PRO A 223 25.71 6.11 -24.54
CA PRO A 223 26.18 5.94 -25.91
C PRO A 223 27.68 5.74 -26.02
N GLU A 224 28.47 6.45 -25.20
CA GLU A 224 29.93 6.30 -25.18
C GLU A 224 30.39 4.91 -24.70
N ILE A 225 29.73 4.38 -23.67
CA ILE A 225 29.98 3.03 -23.16
C ILE A 225 29.53 1.99 -24.18
N ALA A 226 28.40 2.19 -24.83
CA ALA A 226 27.93 1.30 -25.88
C ALA A 226 28.89 1.22 -27.07
N ASP A 227 29.48 2.36 -27.47
CA ASP A 227 30.46 2.43 -28.54
C ASP A 227 31.77 1.72 -28.14
N ALA A 228 32.24 1.87 -26.90
CA ALA A 228 33.40 1.19 -26.38
C ALA A 228 33.23 -0.35 -26.38
N VAL A 229 32.06 -0.83 -25.88
CA VAL A 229 31.75 -2.28 -25.85
C VAL A 229 31.64 -2.86 -27.26
N VAL A 230 31.08 -2.11 -28.20
CA VAL A 230 31.00 -2.54 -29.61
C VAL A 230 32.39 -2.61 -30.22
N ALA A 231 33.26 -1.63 -29.98
CA ALA A 231 34.67 -1.64 -30.48
C ALA A 231 35.44 -2.82 -29.92
N GLU A 232 35.32 -3.11 -28.64
CA GLU A 232 35.95 -4.28 -28.00
C GLU A 232 35.44 -5.60 -28.59
N SER A 233 34.11 -5.69 -28.84
CA SER A 233 33.50 -6.89 -29.43
C SER A 233 33.96 -7.16 -30.87
N LEU A 234 34.41 -6.14 -31.57
CA LEU A 234 34.97 -6.23 -32.94
C LEU A 234 36.48 -6.47 -32.97
N GLY A 235 37.12 -6.66 -31.78
CA GLY A 235 38.56 -6.90 -31.67
C GLY A 235 39.43 -5.67 -31.91
N GLN A 236 38.86 -4.47 -31.90
CA GLN A 236 39.63 -3.23 -31.85
C GLN A 236 39.93 -2.90 -30.38
N PRO A 237 41.18 -2.59 -30.00
CA PRO A 237 41.47 -2.17 -28.62
C PRO A 237 40.74 -0.84 -28.36
N GLY A 238 39.72 -0.90 -27.52
CA GLY A 238 39.02 0.29 -27.04
C GLY A 238 39.99 1.15 -26.23
N GLU A 239 39.89 2.46 -26.37
CA GLU A 239 40.54 3.40 -25.44
C GLU A 239 40.06 3.08 -24.01
N PRO A 240 40.99 3.00 -23.01
CA PRO A 240 40.61 2.70 -21.64
C PRO A 240 39.66 3.79 -21.13
N LEU A 241 38.46 3.38 -20.69
CA LEU A 241 37.46 4.25 -20.07
C LEU A 241 38.11 4.91 -18.84
N THR A 242 38.43 6.18 -18.93
CA THR A 242 38.77 6.97 -17.75
C THR A 242 37.48 7.11 -16.93
N PRO A 243 37.48 6.65 -15.66
CA PRO A 243 36.29 6.83 -14.83
C PRO A 243 36.09 8.32 -14.60
N THR A 244 35.05 8.87 -15.19
CA THR A 244 34.54 10.19 -14.81
C THR A 244 34.04 10.06 -13.37
N SER A 245 34.93 10.42 -12.44
CA SER A 245 34.57 10.63 -11.04
C SER A 245 33.63 11.82 -10.99
N GLU A 246 32.37 11.56 -10.79
CA GLU A 246 31.42 12.42 -10.07
C GLU A 246 30.01 11.86 -10.22
N VAL A 247 29.79 10.67 -9.64
CA VAL A 247 28.44 10.33 -9.20
C VAL A 247 28.32 10.89 -7.78
N ILE A 248 27.78 12.06 -7.66
CA ILE A 248 27.28 12.56 -6.37
C ILE A 248 26.08 11.70 -6.02
N ASN A 249 26.30 10.75 -5.10
CA ASN A 249 25.22 10.03 -4.43
C ASN A 249 24.48 11.04 -3.55
N ALA A 250 23.23 11.35 -3.90
CA ALA A 250 22.27 12.01 -3.05
C ALA A 250 21.16 11.01 -2.71
#